data_fc7c1dd9d7bf07012e13f0165a017d6b
#
_entry.id   fc7c1dd9d7bf07012e13f0165a017d6b
#
_cell.length_a   1.000
_cell.length_b   1.000
_cell.length_c   1.000
_cell.angle_alpha   90.00
_cell.angle_beta   90.00
_cell.angle_gamma   90.00
#
_symmetry.space_group_name_H-M   'P 1'
#
loop_
_entity.id
_entity.type
_entity.pdbx_description
1 polymer ?
#
loop_
_entity_poly.entity_id
_entity_poly.type
_entity_poly.pdbx_seq_one_letter_code
_entity_poly.pdbx_strand_id
1 'polypeptide(L)'
;VIDNIADFSHLDPVHGSTVKYFRNEFKGHLAIQYQGGGHRTLVGENGVSPILRTDTTYHGPGFLISKMWGMGESIIFIAHTSVDEGVIKVWHALLVKSQHAVATAEDAVAARAYQEASRLAFAQDFEIWANKRPAYNILQVPGDGPFHKARIWYRQFHHPRSRREEFRRQVEGTEYHVPKVPPTLDAAAGG
;
A
#
# COMPACT_ATOMS: atom_id res chain seq x y z
N VAL A 1 -9.14 5.20 -2.91
CA VAL A 1 -8.48 4.24 -2.00
C VAL A 1 -7.92 3.05 -2.77
N ILE A 2 -8.76 2.28 -3.47
CA ILE A 2 -8.33 1.04 -4.15
C ILE A 2 -7.24 1.29 -5.20
N ASP A 3 -7.32 2.37 -5.96
CA ASP A 3 -6.32 2.67 -7.00
C ASP A 3 -4.90 2.80 -6.41
N ASN A 4 -4.75 3.23 -5.15
CA ASN A 4 -3.43 3.39 -4.51
C ASN A 4 -2.62 2.09 -4.43
N ILE A 5 -3.26 0.91 -4.45
CA ILE A 5 -2.52 -0.37 -4.48
C ILE A 5 -1.67 -0.52 -5.75
N ALA A 6 -2.06 0.14 -6.84
CA ALA A 6 -1.40 0.07 -8.13
C ALA A 6 -0.65 1.37 -8.50
N ASP A 7 -0.78 2.41 -7.68
CA ASP A 7 -0.21 3.72 -7.96
C ASP A 7 1.16 3.87 -7.29
N PHE A 8 2.25 3.70 -8.05
CA PHE A 8 3.56 4.01 -7.49
C PHE A 8 3.98 5.48 -7.74
N SER A 9 3.39 6.14 -8.72
CA SER A 9 3.78 7.48 -9.11
C SER A 9 3.44 8.55 -8.07
N HIS A 10 2.43 8.32 -7.21
CA HIS A 10 2.09 9.24 -6.11
C HIS A 10 3.04 9.17 -4.92
N LEU A 11 3.78 8.06 -4.76
CA LEU A 11 4.59 7.81 -3.56
C LEU A 11 5.64 8.89 -3.31
N ASP A 12 6.29 9.40 -4.35
CA ASP A 12 7.27 10.46 -4.21
C ASP A 12 6.64 11.84 -4.01
N PRO A 13 5.75 12.34 -4.89
CA PRO A 13 5.18 13.68 -4.71
C PRO A 13 4.29 13.81 -3.48
N VAL A 14 3.54 12.78 -3.08
CA VAL A 14 2.61 12.83 -1.94
C VAL A 14 3.30 12.48 -0.63
N HIS A 15 4.01 11.35 -0.60
CA HIS A 15 4.58 10.82 0.64
C HIS A 15 6.10 11.04 0.78
N GLY A 16 6.77 11.57 -0.24
CA GLY A 16 8.22 11.79 -0.22
C GLY A 16 9.05 10.51 -0.31
N SER A 17 8.46 9.40 -0.75
CA SER A 17 9.12 8.10 -0.86
C SER A 17 9.88 7.98 -2.16
N THR A 18 11.20 7.81 -2.08
CA THR A 18 12.05 7.55 -3.25
C THR A 18 12.03 6.06 -3.58
N VAL A 19 11.16 5.65 -4.49
CA VAL A 19 10.90 4.24 -4.80
C VAL A 19 12.09 3.60 -5.50
N LYS A 20 12.63 2.52 -4.93
CA LYS A 20 13.68 1.68 -5.54
C LYS A 20 13.13 0.43 -6.18
N TYR A 21 12.06 -0.12 -5.63
CA TYR A 21 11.33 -1.21 -6.25
C TYR A 21 9.83 -1.08 -5.98
N PHE A 22 9.04 -1.52 -6.94
CA PHE A 22 7.59 -1.57 -6.86
C PHE A 22 7.07 -2.70 -7.76
N ARG A 23 6.26 -3.57 -7.20
CA ARG A 23 5.55 -4.62 -7.96
C ARG A 23 4.18 -4.87 -7.38
N ASN A 24 3.27 -5.33 -8.22
CA ASN A 24 1.96 -5.85 -7.79
C ASN A 24 1.85 -7.33 -8.11
N GLU A 25 1.15 -8.05 -7.25
CA GLU A 25 0.75 -9.44 -7.47
C GLU A 25 -0.76 -9.55 -7.25
N PHE A 26 -1.44 -10.18 -8.22
CA PHE A 26 -2.87 -10.48 -8.13
C PHE A 26 -3.03 -11.99 -8.01
N LYS A 27 -3.62 -12.45 -6.91
CA LYS A 27 -3.79 -13.87 -6.61
C LYS A 27 -5.16 -14.12 -5.99
N GLY A 28 -6.10 -14.63 -6.80
CA GLY A 28 -7.46 -14.86 -6.34
C GLY A 28 -8.11 -13.59 -5.80
N HIS A 29 -8.51 -13.59 -4.53
CA HIS A 29 -9.12 -12.42 -3.85
C HIS A 29 -8.09 -11.44 -3.27
N LEU A 30 -6.80 -11.69 -3.45
CA LEU A 30 -5.72 -10.84 -2.95
C LEU A 30 -5.20 -9.93 -4.05
N ALA A 31 -4.96 -8.66 -3.71
CA ALA A 31 -4.10 -7.76 -4.47
C ALA A 31 -2.98 -7.31 -3.56
N ILE A 32 -1.74 -7.57 -3.97
CA ILE A 32 -0.56 -7.37 -3.14
C ILE A 32 0.34 -6.34 -3.83
N GLN A 33 0.84 -5.41 -3.04
CA GLN A 33 1.84 -4.43 -3.43
C GLN A 33 3.10 -4.67 -2.61
N TYR A 34 4.22 -4.79 -3.27
CA TYR A 34 5.53 -4.83 -2.65
C TYR A 34 6.29 -3.59 -3.07
N GLN A 35 6.72 -2.80 -2.10
CA GLN A 35 7.49 -1.59 -2.38
C GLN A 35 8.59 -1.38 -1.37
N GLY A 36 9.63 -0.66 -1.78
CA GLY A 36 10.66 -0.18 -0.88
C GLY A 36 11.52 0.89 -1.52
N GLY A 37 12.12 1.69 -0.66
CA GLY A 37 12.97 2.80 -1.05
C GLY A 37 13.30 3.69 0.14
N GLY A 38 13.97 4.79 -0.12
CA GLY A 38 14.24 5.80 0.88
C GLY A 38 13.06 6.76 1.08
N HIS A 39 13.32 7.79 1.88
CA HIS A 39 12.37 8.89 2.10
C HIS A 39 13.13 10.23 2.13
N ARG A 40 12.58 11.27 1.51
CA ARG A 40 13.27 12.57 1.35
C ARG A 40 13.66 13.23 2.68
N THR A 41 12.86 13.06 3.72
CA THR A 41 13.05 13.70 5.03
C THR A 41 13.48 12.76 6.14
N LEU A 42 13.37 11.46 5.96
CA LEU A 42 13.83 10.47 6.93
C LEU A 42 15.27 10.09 6.61
N VAL A 43 16.19 10.82 7.22
CA VAL A 43 17.63 10.63 7.02
C VAL A 43 18.23 10.19 8.35
N GLY A 44 18.97 9.10 8.34
CA GLY A 44 19.69 8.62 9.51
C GLY A 44 20.87 9.50 9.89
N GLU A 45 21.50 9.24 11.03
CA GLU A 45 22.64 10.00 11.54
C GLU A 45 23.83 10.03 10.57
N ASN A 46 23.94 9.02 9.70
CA ASN A 46 24.95 8.93 8.65
C ASN A 46 24.60 9.70 7.36
N GLY A 47 23.52 10.49 7.35
CA GLY A 47 23.05 11.22 6.19
C GLY A 47 22.37 10.35 5.11
N VAL A 48 22.14 9.06 5.37
CA VAL A 48 21.52 8.13 4.44
C VAL A 48 20.11 7.80 4.89
N SER A 49 19.16 7.85 3.96
CA SER A 49 17.78 7.41 4.25
C SER A 49 17.76 5.88 4.41
N PRO A 50 17.17 5.36 5.49
CA PRO A 50 16.96 3.92 5.61
C PRO A 50 16.04 3.44 4.47
N ILE A 51 16.23 2.18 4.07
CA ILE A 51 15.29 1.56 3.13
C ILE A 51 14.03 1.20 3.92
N LEU A 52 12.95 1.87 3.60
CA LEU A 52 11.63 1.54 4.10
C LEU A 52 11.01 0.50 3.16
N ARG A 53 10.62 -0.63 3.70
CA ARG A 53 9.92 -1.69 2.97
C ARG A 53 8.48 -1.75 3.42
N THR A 54 7.57 -1.92 2.47
CA THR A 54 6.14 -2.09 2.73
C THR A 54 5.58 -3.19 1.85
N ASP A 55 4.95 -4.17 2.47
CA ASP A 55 4.20 -5.23 1.79
C ASP A 55 2.72 -5.05 2.15
N THR A 56 1.95 -4.55 1.22
CA THR A 56 0.54 -4.22 1.40
C THR A 56 -0.34 -5.22 0.70
N THR A 57 -1.31 -5.79 1.40
CA THR A 57 -2.25 -6.78 0.84
C THR A 57 -3.69 -6.36 1.09
N TYR A 58 -4.45 -6.20 0.01
CA TYR A 58 -5.91 -6.19 0.08
C TYR A 58 -6.44 -7.61 0.20
N HIS A 59 -7.25 -7.82 1.23
CA HIS A 59 -8.01 -9.05 1.48
C HIS A 59 -9.49 -8.82 1.11
N GLY A 60 -9.77 -8.79 -0.17
CA GLY A 60 -11.10 -8.41 -0.66
C GLY A 60 -11.28 -6.90 -0.85
N PRO A 61 -12.53 -6.39 -0.93
CA PRO A 61 -12.79 -5.08 -1.48
C PRO A 61 -12.55 -3.89 -0.53
N GLY A 62 -12.41 -4.13 0.77
CA GLY A 62 -12.38 -3.03 1.74
C GLY A 62 -11.48 -3.25 2.96
N PHE A 63 -10.61 -4.25 2.92
CA PHE A 63 -9.71 -4.54 4.03
C PHE A 63 -8.27 -4.73 3.55
N LEU A 64 -7.36 -3.94 4.12
CA LEU A 64 -5.95 -3.89 3.75
C LEU A 64 -5.08 -4.10 4.99
N ILE A 65 -4.06 -4.93 4.83
CA ILE A 65 -2.98 -5.13 5.80
C ILE A 65 -1.68 -4.71 5.15
N SER A 66 -0.93 -3.83 5.81
CA SER A 66 0.37 -3.35 5.36
C SER A 66 1.42 -3.71 6.40
N LYS A 67 2.35 -4.58 6.05
CA LYS A 67 3.53 -4.87 6.86
C LYS A 67 4.64 -3.93 6.50
N MET A 68 5.30 -3.34 7.49
CA MET A 68 6.33 -2.33 7.27
C MET A 68 7.59 -2.64 8.06
N TRP A 69 8.73 -2.32 7.46
CA TRP A 69 10.08 -2.45 8.03
C TRP A 69 10.93 -1.23 7.69
N GLY A 70 12.00 -1.04 8.44
CA GLY A 70 12.99 0.04 8.23
C GLY A 70 13.01 1.08 9.35
N MET A 71 11.86 1.34 10.01
CA MET A 71 11.73 2.14 11.24
C MET A 71 11.20 1.31 12.41
N GLY A 72 11.49 0.03 12.42
CA GLY A 72 10.87 -0.95 13.30
C GLY A 72 9.81 -1.77 12.54
N GLU A 73 9.51 -2.97 13.06
CA GLU A 73 8.45 -3.80 12.49
C GLU A 73 7.09 -3.28 12.94
N SER A 74 6.21 -3.07 11.98
CA SER A 74 4.84 -2.63 12.26
C SER A 74 3.86 -3.17 11.23
N ILE A 75 2.58 -3.18 11.60
CA ILE A 75 1.48 -3.60 10.75
C ILE A 75 0.38 -2.54 10.80
N ILE A 76 0.04 -1.98 9.64
CA ILE A 76 -1.14 -1.13 9.49
C ILE A 76 -2.33 -1.99 9.07
N PHE A 77 -3.48 -1.73 9.68
CA PHE A 77 -4.78 -2.19 9.25
C PHE A 77 -5.59 -1.00 8.75
N ILE A 78 -6.08 -1.11 7.53
CA ILE A 78 -7.03 -0.14 6.98
C ILE A 78 -8.27 -0.90 6.55
N ALA A 79 -9.42 -0.52 7.11
CA ALA A 79 -10.72 -0.96 6.63
C ALA A 79 -11.48 0.24 6.08
N HIS A 80 -12.18 0.05 4.97
CA HIS A 80 -13.00 1.12 4.40
C HIS A 80 -14.30 0.58 3.82
N THR A 81 -15.32 1.40 3.86
CA THR A 81 -16.63 1.09 3.27
C THR A 81 -17.29 2.36 2.74
N SER A 82 -18.08 2.21 1.69
CA SER A 82 -18.95 3.28 1.23
C SER A 82 -20.08 3.48 2.24
N VAL A 83 -20.37 4.72 2.58
CA VAL A 83 -21.47 5.10 3.48
C VAL A 83 -22.51 5.97 2.79
N ASP A 84 -22.12 6.63 1.70
CA ASP A 84 -22.99 7.41 0.83
C ASP A 84 -22.34 7.56 -0.55
N GLU A 85 -23.02 8.17 -1.53
CA GLU A 85 -22.47 8.47 -2.84
C GLU A 85 -21.24 9.38 -2.71
N GLY A 86 -20.09 8.90 -3.22
CA GLY A 86 -18.83 9.60 -3.13
C GLY A 86 -18.22 9.69 -1.73
N VAL A 87 -18.86 9.11 -0.72
CA VAL A 87 -18.40 9.16 0.68
C VAL A 87 -18.00 7.78 1.17
N ILE A 88 -16.80 7.68 1.70
CA ILE A 88 -16.27 6.48 2.35
C ILE A 88 -15.95 6.74 3.81
N LYS A 89 -16.13 5.74 4.64
CA LYS A 89 -15.62 5.72 6.01
C LYS A 89 -14.40 4.83 6.06
N VAL A 90 -13.35 5.31 6.72
CA VAL A 90 -12.07 4.60 6.84
C VAL A 90 -11.72 4.43 8.31
N TRP A 91 -11.25 3.25 8.67
CA TRP A 91 -10.63 2.95 9.97
C TRP A 91 -9.16 2.65 9.74
N HIS A 92 -8.33 3.22 10.57
CA HIS A 92 -6.87 3.05 10.53
C HIS A 92 -6.38 2.63 11.90
N ALA A 93 -5.63 1.54 11.97
CA ALA A 93 -4.99 1.05 13.18
C ALA A 93 -3.54 0.64 12.88
N LEU A 94 -2.67 0.77 13.88
CA LEU A 94 -1.26 0.42 13.78
C LEU A 94 -0.89 -0.51 14.94
N LEU A 95 -0.25 -1.62 14.63
CA LEU A 95 0.46 -2.47 15.58
C LEU A 95 1.95 -2.22 15.40
N VAL A 96 2.65 -1.95 16.49
CA VAL A 96 4.11 -1.78 16.51
C VAL A 96 4.71 -2.89 17.34
N LYS A 97 5.73 -3.55 16.79
CA LYS A 97 6.45 -4.60 17.53
C LYS A 97 7.29 -3.96 18.64
N SER A 98 7.07 -4.39 19.88
CA SER A 98 7.92 -3.99 21.00
C SER A 98 9.33 -4.53 20.85
N GLN A 99 10.31 -3.79 21.33
CA GLN A 99 11.70 -4.24 21.46
C GLN A 99 11.90 -5.12 22.71
N HIS A 100 10.88 -5.20 23.57
CA HIS A 100 10.88 -5.98 24.81
C HIS A 100 10.02 -7.24 24.67
N ALA A 101 10.35 -8.28 25.42
CA ALA A 101 9.55 -9.52 25.45
C ALA A 101 8.09 -9.28 25.91
N VAL A 102 7.89 -8.29 26.77
CA VAL A 102 6.59 -7.79 27.20
C VAL A 102 6.58 -6.28 26.96
N ALA A 103 5.55 -5.79 26.29
CA ALA A 103 5.43 -4.37 25.98
C ALA A 103 5.38 -3.51 27.26
N THR A 104 6.13 -2.42 27.26
CA THR A 104 6.24 -1.47 28.36
C THR A 104 5.32 -0.26 28.17
N ALA A 105 5.24 0.60 29.17
CA ALA A 105 4.52 1.87 29.07
C ALA A 105 5.17 2.80 28.04
N GLU A 106 6.50 2.81 27.96
CA GLU A 106 7.28 3.56 26.98
C GLU A 106 7.00 3.07 25.55
N ASP A 107 6.94 1.75 25.33
CA ASP A 107 6.54 1.18 24.02
C ASP A 107 5.14 1.65 23.62
N ALA A 108 4.21 1.72 24.57
CA ALA A 108 2.85 2.19 24.30
C ALA A 108 2.80 3.69 23.94
N VAL A 109 3.67 4.52 24.53
CA VAL A 109 3.81 5.93 24.17
C VAL A 109 4.39 6.07 22.76
N ALA A 110 5.48 5.35 22.47
CA ALA A 110 6.11 5.34 21.15
C ALA A 110 5.15 4.85 20.05
N ALA A 111 4.39 3.78 20.32
CA ALA A 111 3.39 3.25 19.40
C ALA A 111 2.28 4.26 19.10
N ARG A 112 1.81 5.02 20.10
CA ARG A 112 0.82 6.09 19.88
C ARG A 112 1.36 7.24 19.03
N ALA A 113 2.60 7.66 19.26
CA ALA A 113 3.26 8.67 18.43
C ALA A 113 3.41 8.20 16.98
N TYR A 114 3.79 6.95 16.78
CA TYR A 114 3.91 6.35 15.45
C TYR A 114 2.54 6.19 14.77
N GLN A 115 1.50 5.79 15.51
CA GLN A 115 0.12 5.74 15.02
C GLN A 115 -0.34 7.11 14.51
N GLU A 116 -0.06 8.19 15.22
CA GLU A 116 -0.44 9.54 14.80
C GLU A 116 0.33 9.98 13.56
N ALA A 117 1.64 9.74 13.50
CA ALA A 117 2.45 10.02 12.32
C ALA A 117 1.96 9.22 11.09
N SER A 118 1.64 7.95 11.27
CA SER A 118 1.09 7.09 10.21
C SER A 118 -0.28 7.58 9.73
N ARG A 119 -1.14 8.02 10.65
CA ARG A 119 -2.45 8.60 10.33
C ARG A 119 -2.31 9.89 9.53
N LEU A 120 -1.38 10.75 9.90
CA LEU A 120 -1.12 12.00 9.17
C LEU A 120 -0.56 11.74 7.78
N ALA A 121 0.35 10.77 7.63
CA ALA A 121 0.86 10.37 6.32
C ALA A 121 -0.27 9.83 5.43
N PHE A 122 -1.15 8.99 5.98
CA PHE A 122 -2.31 8.48 5.24
C PHE A 122 -3.31 9.59 4.87
N ALA A 123 -3.45 10.61 5.73
CA ALA A 123 -4.34 11.74 5.46
C ALA A 123 -3.88 12.63 4.29
N GLN A 124 -2.62 12.55 3.88
CA GLN A 124 -2.11 13.27 2.68
C GLN A 124 -2.85 12.85 1.41
N ASP A 125 -3.31 11.61 1.34
CA ASP A 125 -4.12 11.12 0.22
C ASP A 125 -5.52 11.74 0.17
N PHE A 126 -6.07 12.20 1.29
CA PHE A 126 -7.46 12.64 1.37
C PHE A 126 -7.72 13.90 0.56
N GLU A 127 -6.77 14.82 0.50
CA GLU A 127 -6.87 16.01 -0.33
C GLU A 127 -6.95 15.65 -1.82
N ILE A 128 -6.16 14.68 -2.24
CA ILE A 128 -6.16 14.17 -3.61
C ILE A 128 -7.48 13.48 -3.91
N TRP A 129 -7.93 12.59 -3.02
CA TRP A 129 -9.19 11.85 -3.23
C TRP A 129 -10.41 12.75 -3.21
N ALA A 130 -10.44 13.81 -2.39
CA ALA A 130 -11.53 14.78 -2.35
C ALA A 130 -11.73 15.51 -3.70
N ASN A 131 -10.65 15.66 -4.46
CA ASN A 131 -10.65 16.32 -5.77
C ASN A 131 -10.67 15.33 -6.95
N LYS A 132 -10.65 14.02 -6.68
CA LYS A 132 -10.63 12.99 -7.71
C LYS A 132 -12.02 12.81 -8.32
N ARG A 133 -12.12 12.96 -9.63
CA ARG A 133 -13.37 12.70 -10.36
C ARG A 133 -13.51 11.20 -10.66
N PRO A 134 -14.73 10.65 -10.63
CA PRO A 134 -15.00 9.31 -11.13
C PRO A 134 -14.54 9.18 -12.59
N ALA A 135 -13.79 8.13 -12.90
CA ALA A 135 -13.37 7.83 -14.26
C ALA A 135 -13.63 6.35 -14.56
N TYR A 136 -14.55 6.09 -15.47
CA TYR A 136 -14.81 4.73 -15.96
C TYR A 136 -13.70 4.27 -16.91
N ASN A 137 -13.24 5.16 -17.77
CA ASN A 137 -12.11 4.95 -18.65
C ASN A 137 -10.94 5.80 -18.14
N ILE A 138 -9.84 5.14 -17.79
CA ILE A 138 -8.62 5.81 -17.38
C ILE A 138 -7.70 5.94 -18.58
N LEU A 139 -7.16 7.14 -18.78
CA LEU A 139 -6.00 7.34 -19.62
C LEU A 139 -4.78 6.87 -18.82
N GLN A 140 -4.13 5.81 -19.30
CA GLN A 140 -2.94 5.25 -18.68
C GLN A 140 -1.73 5.59 -19.57
N VAL A 141 -0.66 6.11 -18.96
CA VAL A 141 0.57 6.48 -19.66
C VAL A 141 1.70 5.52 -19.27
N PRO A 142 2.76 5.40 -20.10
CA PRO A 142 3.94 4.65 -19.74
C PRO A 142 4.52 5.18 -18.41
N GLY A 143 4.67 4.32 -17.42
CA GLY A 143 5.14 4.69 -16.09
C GLY A 143 4.04 4.69 -15.03
N ASP A 144 2.77 4.63 -15.42
CA ASP A 144 1.70 4.35 -14.46
C ASP A 144 1.76 2.90 -13.97
N GLY A 145 1.25 2.67 -12.77
CA GLY A 145 1.07 1.33 -12.23
C GLY A 145 -0.07 0.56 -12.92
N PRO A 146 -0.32 -0.72 -12.55
CA PRO A 146 -1.29 -1.57 -13.24
C PRO A 146 -2.74 -1.27 -12.86
N PHE A 147 -3.16 -0.01 -12.93
CA PHE A 147 -4.54 0.42 -12.60
C PHE A 147 -5.61 -0.41 -13.30
N HIS A 148 -5.41 -0.72 -14.59
CA HIS A 148 -6.35 -1.52 -15.35
C HIS A 148 -6.55 -2.90 -14.73
N LYS A 149 -5.46 -3.59 -14.36
CA LYS A 149 -5.52 -4.91 -13.70
C LYS A 149 -6.13 -4.81 -12.30
N ALA A 150 -5.76 -3.80 -11.53
CA ALA A 150 -6.33 -3.58 -10.20
C ALA A 150 -7.86 -3.38 -10.27
N ARG A 151 -8.35 -2.64 -11.26
CA ARG A 151 -9.78 -2.42 -11.47
C ARG A 151 -10.50 -3.68 -11.97
N ILE A 152 -9.89 -4.50 -12.82
CA ILE A 152 -10.44 -5.80 -13.21
C ILE A 152 -10.49 -6.73 -12.00
N TRP A 153 -9.41 -6.79 -11.21
CA TRP A 153 -9.39 -7.55 -9.96
C TRP A 153 -10.53 -7.13 -9.02
N TYR A 154 -10.78 -5.82 -8.90
CA TYR A 154 -11.83 -5.30 -8.03
C TYR A 154 -13.24 -5.65 -8.49
N ARG A 155 -13.48 -5.78 -9.79
CA ARG A 155 -14.80 -6.16 -10.36
C ARG A 155 -15.32 -7.48 -9.84
N GLN A 156 -14.46 -8.45 -9.46
CA GLN A 156 -14.89 -9.74 -8.92
C GLN A 156 -15.80 -9.63 -7.67
N PHE A 157 -15.74 -8.51 -6.95
CA PHE A 157 -16.52 -8.27 -5.73
C PHE A 157 -17.85 -7.57 -5.99
N HIS A 158 -18.04 -7.01 -7.17
CA HIS A 158 -19.22 -6.21 -7.55
C HIS A 158 -20.04 -6.81 -8.69
N HIS A 159 -19.62 -7.97 -9.19
CA HIS A 159 -20.34 -8.75 -10.21
C HIS A 159 -20.91 -10.04 -9.63
N PRO A 160 -21.87 -10.70 -10.31
CA PRO A 160 -22.38 -11.99 -9.88
C PRO A 160 -21.27 -13.00 -9.59
N ARG A 161 -21.43 -13.79 -8.53
CA ARG A 161 -20.41 -14.75 -8.05
C ARG A 161 -19.96 -15.72 -9.13
N SER A 162 -20.82 -16.05 -10.08
CA SER A 162 -20.52 -16.91 -11.24
C SER A 162 -19.45 -16.32 -12.17
N ARG A 163 -19.27 -15.01 -12.20
CA ARG A 163 -18.27 -14.33 -13.05
C ARG A 163 -16.92 -14.13 -12.37
N ARG A 164 -16.79 -14.45 -11.09
CA ARG A 164 -15.59 -14.17 -10.29
C ARG A 164 -14.31 -14.72 -10.92
N GLU A 165 -14.34 -15.96 -11.38
CA GLU A 165 -13.16 -16.62 -11.96
C GLU A 165 -12.77 -16.04 -13.33
N GLU A 166 -13.70 -15.44 -14.06
CA GLU A 166 -13.43 -14.70 -15.29
C GLU A 166 -12.50 -13.51 -15.02
N PHE A 167 -12.82 -12.71 -13.99
CA PHE A 167 -12.00 -11.54 -13.63
C PHE A 167 -10.64 -11.92 -13.05
N ARG A 168 -10.58 -12.96 -12.23
CA ARG A 168 -9.34 -13.46 -11.65
C ARG A 168 -8.33 -13.88 -12.71
N ARG A 169 -8.76 -14.71 -13.66
CA ARG A 169 -7.90 -15.19 -14.74
C ARG A 169 -7.34 -14.09 -15.64
N GLN A 170 -8.02 -12.96 -15.76
CA GLN A 170 -7.55 -11.83 -16.55
C GLN A 170 -6.37 -11.09 -15.91
N VAL A 171 -6.19 -11.21 -14.62
CA VAL A 171 -5.22 -10.39 -13.88
C VAL A 171 -4.19 -11.20 -13.11
N GLU A 172 -4.40 -12.49 -12.89
CA GLU A 172 -3.54 -13.32 -12.07
C GLU A 172 -2.08 -13.25 -12.52
N GLY A 173 -1.17 -13.05 -11.57
CA GLY A 173 0.25 -12.95 -11.81
C GLY A 173 0.89 -11.70 -11.18
N THR A 174 2.13 -11.45 -11.56
CA THR A 174 2.97 -10.36 -11.02
C THR A 174 3.30 -9.34 -12.11
N GLU A 175 3.15 -8.06 -11.77
CA GLU A 175 3.54 -6.92 -12.59
C GLU A 175 4.69 -6.17 -11.91
N TYR A 176 5.78 -5.94 -12.62
CA TYR A 176 6.95 -5.20 -12.15
C TYR A 176 6.99 -3.81 -12.78
N HIS A 177 7.17 -2.77 -11.96
CA HIS A 177 7.22 -1.39 -12.42
C HIS A 177 8.57 -0.73 -12.19
N VAL A 178 9.17 -0.98 -11.02
CA VAL A 178 10.48 -0.45 -10.65
C VAL A 178 11.22 -1.52 -9.83
N PRO A 179 12.37 -2.00 -10.27
CA PRO A 179 12.84 -2.01 -11.64
C PRO A 179 11.92 -2.88 -12.53
N LYS A 180 11.95 -2.69 -13.83
CA LYS A 180 11.17 -3.49 -14.79
C LYS A 180 11.58 -4.96 -14.84
N VAL A 181 12.79 -5.28 -14.38
CA VAL A 181 13.31 -6.63 -14.23
C VAL A 181 13.16 -7.05 -12.77
N PRO A 182 12.65 -8.26 -12.47
CA PRO A 182 12.48 -8.70 -11.09
C PRO A 182 13.81 -8.64 -10.34
N PRO A 183 13.90 -7.91 -9.23
CA PRO A 183 15.04 -8.06 -8.36
C PRO A 183 15.01 -9.47 -7.76
N THR A 184 16.16 -10.08 -7.55
CA THR A 184 16.31 -11.25 -6.69
C THR A 184 16.05 -10.81 -5.25
N LEU A 185 14.78 -10.67 -4.90
CA LEU A 185 14.32 -10.11 -3.62
C LEU A 185 14.68 -10.99 -2.41
N ASP A 186 15.05 -12.26 -2.65
CA ASP A 186 15.46 -13.19 -1.59
C ASP A 186 16.82 -12.85 -0.99
N ALA A 187 17.63 -12.05 -1.68
CA ALA A 187 18.95 -11.62 -1.19
C ALA A 187 18.89 -10.38 -0.25
N ALA A 188 17.78 -9.65 -0.23
CA ALA A 188 17.64 -8.44 0.59
C ALA A 188 16.88 -8.66 1.92
N ALA A 189 16.41 -9.88 2.17
CA ALA A 189 15.70 -10.25 3.40
C ALA A 189 16.61 -10.87 4.49
N GLY A 190 17.93 -10.95 4.22
CA GLY A 190 18.93 -11.53 5.09
C GLY A 190 20.05 -10.55 5.42
N GLY A 191 19.72 -9.44 6.03
CA GLY A 191 20.69 -8.51 6.59
C GLY A 191 20.12 -7.80 7.79
#